data_26f75914453bf30d0facef4adbc5843b
#
_entry.id   26f75914453bf30d0facef4adbc5843b
#
_cell.length_a   1.000
_cell.length_b   1.000
_cell.length_c   1.000
_cell.angle_alpha   90.00
_cell.angle_beta   90.00
_cell.angle_gamma   90.00
#
_symmetry.space_group_name_H-M   'P 1'
#
loop_
_entity.id
_entity.type
_entity.pdbx_description
1 polymer ?
#
loop_
_entity_poly.entity_id
_entity_poly.type
_entity_poly.pdbx_seq_one_letter_code
_entity_poly.pdbx_strand_id
1 'polypeptide(L)'
;IVERPFRPRLTETGRRHPVTGDLPGGGGDGKAARWGRWLRQIDARATRGATVLSGADGRPLMVLDRVEEGRVAHILSDQLWLWTRAFDGGGPGLELLRRTVHWLMKEPELEEDALVAKVREGRLEIRRRSLTDAAGPVNVTMPNGDTRQVTLTQTAQGRAAATTAIESAGVYRVEDDRRAILVAVGTVEGPEMADVRTTA
;
A
#
# COMPACT_ATOMS: atom_id res chain seq x y z
N ILE A 1 -31.79 -0.42 2.14
CA ILE A 1 -31.07 0.71 1.52
C ILE A 1 -31.17 1.89 2.46
N VAL A 2 -30.07 2.62 2.64
CA VAL A 2 -30.03 3.89 3.35
C VAL A 2 -30.00 5.00 2.31
N GLU A 3 -31.06 5.79 2.23
CA GLU A 3 -31.20 6.89 1.26
C GLU A 3 -31.10 8.23 1.99
N ARG A 4 -29.90 8.72 2.14
CA ARG A 4 -29.58 10.05 2.67
C ARG A 4 -28.16 10.45 2.31
N PRO A 5 -27.88 11.76 2.20
CA PRO A 5 -26.52 12.22 1.93
C PRO A 5 -25.54 11.86 3.05
N PHE A 6 -24.37 11.35 2.70
CA PHE A 6 -23.26 11.09 3.61
C PHE A 6 -21.92 11.31 2.90
N ARG A 7 -20.87 11.55 3.65
CA ARG A 7 -19.50 11.58 3.12
C ARG A 7 -18.79 10.29 3.43
N PRO A 8 -18.28 9.56 2.43
CA PRO A 8 -17.41 8.41 2.67
C PRO A 8 -16.18 8.81 3.53
N ARG A 9 -15.80 7.93 4.44
CA ARG A 9 -14.67 8.16 5.35
C ARG A 9 -13.76 6.95 5.37
N LEU A 10 -12.45 7.19 5.48
CA LEU A 10 -11.49 6.13 5.77
C LEU A 10 -11.70 5.61 7.20
N THR A 11 -11.77 4.29 7.32
CA THR A 11 -11.63 3.64 8.62
C THR A 11 -10.18 3.66 9.08
N GLU A 12 -9.87 3.23 10.28
CA GLU A 12 -8.49 3.06 10.74
C GLU A 12 -7.74 2.05 9.86
N THR A 13 -8.36 0.89 9.59
CA THR A 13 -7.82 -0.10 8.66
C THR A 13 -7.66 0.48 7.25
N GLY A 14 -8.61 1.29 6.79
CA GLY A 14 -8.55 1.92 5.48
C GLY A 14 -7.40 2.92 5.31
N ARG A 15 -6.95 3.57 6.38
CA ARG A 15 -5.75 4.43 6.33
C ARG A 15 -4.46 3.63 6.13
N ARG A 16 -4.43 2.38 6.58
CA ARG A 16 -3.28 1.48 6.48
C ARG A 16 -3.31 0.62 5.23
N HIS A 17 -4.51 0.36 4.70
CA HIS A 17 -4.69 -0.53 3.56
C HIS A 17 -4.15 0.11 2.26
N PRO A 18 -3.36 -0.63 1.44
CA PRO A 18 -2.73 -0.07 0.24
C PRO A 18 -3.73 0.43 -0.81
N VAL A 19 -4.94 -0.12 -0.85
CA VAL A 19 -6.00 0.32 -1.77
C VAL A 19 -6.51 1.71 -1.41
N THR A 20 -6.69 2.00 -0.13
CA THR A 20 -7.37 3.21 0.34
C THR A 20 -6.47 4.21 1.07
N GLY A 21 -5.33 3.76 1.59
CA GLY A 21 -4.35 4.65 2.20
C GLY A 21 -3.81 5.67 1.19
N ASP A 22 -3.59 6.90 1.62
CA ASP A 22 -3.08 8.01 0.79
C ASP A 22 -3.91 8.30 -0.47
N LEU A 23 -5.20 7.99 -0.46
CA LEU A 23 -6.09 8.47 -1.52
C LEU A 23 -6.14 10.00 -1.51
N PRO A 24 -6.06 10.66 -2.69
CA PRO A 24 -6.13 12.10 -2.77
C PRO A 24 -7.35 12.67 -2.04
N GLY A 25 -7.12 13.67 -1.17
CA GLY A 25 -8.17 14.27 -0.38
C GLY A 25 -8.70 13.43 0.80
N GLY A 26 -8.07 12.28 1.09
CA GLY A 26 -8.50 11.34 2.14
C GLY A 26 -8.34 11.82 3.57
N GLY A 27 -7.70 12.98 3.79
CA GLY A 27 -7.44 13.53 5.12
C GLY A 27 -6.37 12.71 5.83
N GLY A 28 -5.13 13.22 5.84
CA GLY A 28 -4.05 12.73 6.71
C GLY A 28 -4.08 13.46 8.05
N ASP A 29 -3.34 12.93 9.04
CA ASP A 29 -3.10 13.57 10.33
C ASP A 29 -4.35 14.02 11.09
N GLY A 30 -5.38 13.14 11.13
CA GLY A 30 -6.62 13.42 11.86
C GLY A 30 -7.62 14.33 11.14
N LYS A 31 -7.30 14.82 9.94
CA LYS A 31 -8.22 15.61 9.13
C LYS A 31 -9.27 14.74 8.46
N ALA A 32 -10.50 15.23 8.37
CA ALA A 32 -11.56 14.56 7.64
C ALA A 32 -11.28 14.56 6.13
N ALA A 33 -11.69 13.50 5.44
CA ALA A 33 -11.67 13.46 3.99
C ALA A 33 -12.53 14.59 3.40
N ARG A 34 -12.02 15.24 2.34
CA ARG A 34 -12.70 16.32 1.62
C ARG A 34 -13.46 15.80 0.39
N TRP A 35 -13.94 14.57 0.44
CA TRP A 35 -14.62 13.94 -0.67
C TRP A 35 -16.08 14.36 -0.76
N GLY A 36 -16.60 14.38 -1.95
CA GLY A 36 -18.02 14.65 -2.25
C GLY A 36 -18.94 13.61 -1.62
N ARG A 37 -20.18 14.02 -1.33
CA ARG A 37 -21.21 13.18 -0.74
C ARG A 37 -21.70 12.11 -1.72
N TRP A 38 -22.10 10.98 -1.16
CA TRP A 38 -22.96 9.99 -1.79
C TRP A 38 -24.36 10.08 -1.18
N LEU A 39 -25.35 9.59 -1.87
CA LEU A 39 -26.75 9.84 -1.51
C LEU A 39 -27.46 8.57 -1.04
N ARG A 40 -26.88 7.39 -1.32
CA ARG A 40 -27.44 6.11 -0.90
C ARG A 40 -26.37 5.03 -0.75
N GLN A 41 -26.64 4.06 0.12
CA GLN A 41 -25.83 2.85 0.25
C GLN A 41 -26.69 1.65 0.64
N ILE A 42 -26.18 0.45 0.39
CA ILE A 42 -26.75 -0.80 0.86
C ILE A 42 -26.54 -0.89 2.37
N ASP A 43 -27.61 -1.19 3.11
CA ASP A 43 -27.54 -1.45 4.55
C ASP A 43 -27.08 -2.86 4.77
N ALA A 44 -25.78 -3.04 5.04
CA ALA A 44 -25.16 -4.32 5.24
C ALA A 44 -24.23 -4.31 6.46
N ARG A 45 -23.94 -5.48 6.98
CA ARG A 45 -22.91 -5.73 8.00
C ARG A 45 -21.78 -6.53 7.39
N ALA A 46 -20.56 -6.12 7.63
CA ALA A 46 -19.39 -6.92 7.32
C ALA A 46 -19.23 -7.97 8.43
N THR A 47 -19.33 -9.24 8.08
CA THR A 47 -19.10 -10.37 9.00
C THR A 47 -17.67 -10.90 8.89
N ARG A 48 -16.96 -10.52 7.81
CA ARG A 48 -15.57 -10.87 7.53
C ARG A 48 -14.95 -9.80 6.63
N GLY A 49 -13.66 -9.86 6.45
CA GLY A 49 -12.90 -8.91 5.65
C GLY A 49 -12.63 -7.57 6.38
N ALA A 50 -11.89 -6.72 5.74
CA ALA A 50 -11.49 -5.42 6.22
C ALA A 50 -12.42 -4.33 5.70
N THR A 51 -13.18 -3.67 6.57
CA THR A 51 -13.91 -2.46 6.20
C THR A 51 -12.92 -1.31 6.04
N VAL A 52 -12.68 -0.88 4.81
CA VAL A 52 -11.71 0.18 4.49
C VAL A 52 -12.34 1.56 4.32
N LEU A 53 -13.61 1.60 3.90
CA LEU A 53 -14.42 2.82 3.87
C LEU A 53 -15.70 2.63 4.67
N SER A 54 -16.10 3.65 5.38
CA SER A 54 -17.40 3.76 6.04
C SER A 54 -18.25 4.86 5.40
N GLY A 55 -19.55 4.64 5.41
CA GLY A 55 -20.56 5.56 4.87
C GLY A 55 -21.47 6.13 5.95
N ALA A 56 -22.78 6.11 5.68
CA ALA A 56 -23.81 6.61 6.58
C ALA A 56 -23.77 5.88 7.93
N ASP A 57 -23.78 6.62 9.04
CA ASP A 57 -23.73 6.10 10.42
C ASP A 57 -22.56 5.17 10.72
N GLY A 58 -21.44 5.34 10.01
CA GLY A 58 -20.29 4.47 10.19
C GLY A 58 -20.45 3.06 9.61
N ARG A 59 -21.54 2.80 8.87
CA ARG A 59 -21.77 1.51 8.21
C ARG A 59 -20.68 1.20 7.18
N PRO A 60 -20.37 -0.08 6.95
CA PRO A 60 -19.43 -0.48 5.91
C PRO A 60 -19.87 0.07 4.54
N LEU A 61 -18.95 0.72 3.84
CA LEU A 61 -19.17 1.19 2.46
C LEU A 61 -18.30 0.44 1.46
N MET A 62 -17.09 0.13 1.86
CA MET A 62 -16.19 -0.73 1.08
C MET A 62 -15.53 -1.74 2.00
N VAL A 63 -15.62 -3.01 1.61
CA VAL A 63 -15.03 -4.14 2.35
C VAL A 63 -14.15 -4.92 1.39
N LEU A 64 -12.94 -5.20 1.82
CA LEU A 64 -11.96 -6.01 1.11
C LEU A 64 -11.72 -7.29 1.89
N ASP A 65 -11.69 -8.44 1.22
CA ASP A 65 -11.52 -9.73 1.87
C ASP A 65 -10.61 -10.64 1.04
N ARG A 66 -9.90 -11.52 1.74
CA ARG A 66 -9.16 -12.63 1.15
C ARG A 66 -9.93 -13.91 1.41
N VAL A 67 -10.30 -14.60 0.35
CA VAL A 67 -11.06 -15.85 0.41
C VAL A 67 -10.24 -16.90 -0.28
N GLU A 68 -9.68 -17.82 0.51
CA GLU A 68 -8.72 -18.80 0.03
C GLU A 68 -7.59 -18.12 -0.74
N GLU A 69 -7.37 -18.49 -1.99
CA GLU A 69 -6.40 -17.86 -2.87
C GLU A 69 -6.96 -16.63 -3.62
N GLY A 70 -8.25 -16.34 -3.46
CA GLY A 70 -8.92 -15.23 -4.12
C GLY A 70 -8.97 -13.94 -3.30
N ARG A 71 -9.39 -12.86 -3.95
CA ARG A 71 -9.67 -11.56 -3.32
C ARG A 71 -11.04 -11.07 -3.75
N VAL A 72 -11.73 -10.45 -2.81
CA VAL A 72 -13.07 -9.92 -3.03
C VAL A 72 -13.13 -8.47 -2.57
N ALA A 73 -13.74 -7.63 -3.38
CA ALA A 73 -14.01 -6.25 -3.03
C ALA A 73 -15.52 -5.99 -3.14
N HIS A 74 -16.13 -5.56 -2.04
CA HIS A 74 -17.52 -5.13 -2.02
C HIS A 74 -17.59 -3.61 -1.89
N ILE A 75 -18.23 -2.96 -2.85
CA ILE A 75 -18.61 -1.54 -2.76
C ILE A 75 -20.12 -1.50 -2.56
N LEU A 76 -20.55 -1.09 -1.38
CA LEU A 76 -21.94 -1.15 -0.94
C LEU A 76 -22.74 0.12 -1.37
N SER A 77 -22.42 0.62 -2.55
CA SER A 77 -23.13 1.69 -3.23
C SER A 77 -22.77 1.70 -4.70
N ASP A 78 -23.70 2.10 -5.53
CA ASP A 78 -23.49 2.31 -6.96
C ASP A 78 -23.03 3.75 -7.30
N GLN A 79 -22.70 4.57 -6.30
CA GLN A 79 -22.50 6.01 -6.49
C GLN A 79 -21.06 6.47 -6.64
N LEU A 80 -20.11 5.54 -6.85
CA LEU A 80 -18.70 5.87 -7.11
C LEU A 80 -18.54 6.88 -8.28
N TRP A 81 -19.43 6.81 -9.27
CA TRP A 81 -19.42 7.69 -10.43
C TRP A 81 -19.67 9.17 -10.09
N LEU A 82 -20.34 9.49 -8.97
CA LEU A 82 -20.52 10.87 -8.51
C LEU A 82 -19.16 11.56 -8.31
N TRP A 83 -18.17 10.83 -7.80
CA TRP A 83 -16.83 11.36 -7.63
C TRP A 83 -16.14 11.66 -8.96
N THR A 84 -16.32 10.82 -9.97
CA THR A 84 -15.73 11.04 -11.29
C THR A 84 -16.40 12.20 -12.05
N ARG A 85 -17.61 12.57 -11.66
CA ARG A 85 -18.36 13.72 -12.19
C ARG A 85 -18.18 14.99 -11.36
N ALA A 86 -17.24 14.99 -10.42
CA ALA A 86 -16.97 16.12 -9.52
C ALA A 86 -18.18 16.61 -8.70
N PHE A 87 -19.19 15.74 -8.48
CA PHE A 87 -20.34 16.07 -7.64
C PHE A 87 -19.88 16.39 -6.21
N ASP A 88 -20.36 17.50 -5.66
CA ASP A 88 -20.04 18.01 -4.32
C ASP A 88 -18.51 18.05 -4.03
N GLY A 89 -17.73 18.44 -5.05
CA GLY A 89 -16.27 18.48 -4.99
C GLY A 89 -15.57 17.21 -5.47
N GLY A 90 -16.33 16.16 -5.83
CA GLY A 90 -15.76 14.91 -6.35
C GLY A 90 -15.02 14.08 -5.32
N GLY A 91 -14.14 13.21 -5.80
CA GLY A 91 -13.32 12.33 -4.96
C GLY A 91 -12.40 11.45 -5.80
N PRO A 92 -11.62 10.58 -5.17
CA PRO A 92 -10.59 9.78 -5.83
C PRO A 92 -11.17 8.51 -6.50
N GLY A 93 -12.34 8.60 -7.14
CA GLY A 93 -13.09 7.44 -7.65
C GLY A 93 -12.27 6.58 -8.62
N LEU A 94 -11.59 7.21 -9.59
CA LEU A 94 -10.76 6.49 -10.57
C LEU A 94 -9.55 5.83 -9.90
N GLU A 95 -8.88 6.54 -9.00
CA GLU A 95 -7.73 6.01 -8.30
C GLU A 95 -8.11 4.87 -7.35
N LEU A 96 -9.24 5.00 -6.64
CA LEU A 96 -9.78 3.93 -5.81
C LEU A 96 -10.08 2.69 -6.65
N LEU A 97 -10.75 2.86 -7.78
CA LEU A 97 -11.09 1.76 -8.68
C LEU A 97 -9.83 1.09 -9.25
N ARG A 98 -8.87 1.90 -9.74
CA ARG A 98 -7.60 1.41 -10.25
C ARG A 98 -6.87 0.55 -9.21
N ARG A 99 -6.67 1.07 -7.99
CA ARG A 99 -6.00 0.32 -6.92
C ARG A 99 -6.77 -0.93 -6.51
N THR A 100 -8.10 -0.88 -6.51
CA THR A 100 -8.93 -2.05 -6.21
C THR A 100 -8.71 -3.16 -7.22
N VAL A 101 -8.72 -2.83 -8.53
CA VAL A 101 -8.48 -3.81 -9.60
C VAL A 101 -7.09 -4.41 -9.50
N HIS A 102 -6.05 -3.58 -9.33
CA HIS A 102 -4.67 -4.05 -9.18
C HIS A 102 -4.50 -4.93 -7.91
N TRP A 103 -5.17 -4.57 -6.81
CA TRP A 103 -5.18 -5.41 -5.62
C TRP A 103 -5.86 -6.75 -5.87
N LEU A 104 -7.02 -6.78 -6.56
CA LEU A 104 -7.71 -8.02 -6.96
C LEU A 104 -6.83 -8.90 -7.86
N MET A 105 -5.98 -8.31 -8.70
CA MET A 105 -4.99 -8.99 -9.54
C MET A 105 -3.76 -9.47 -8.76
N LYS A 106 -3.70 -9.26 -7.45
CA LYS A 106 -2.60 -9.64 -6.56
C LYS A 106 -1.27 -8.97 -6.89
N GLU A 107 -1.30 -7.73 -7.33
CA GLU A 107 -0.05 -7.00 -7.59
C GLU A 107 0.74 -6.80 -6.29
N PRO A 108 2.05 -7.11 -6.30
CA PRO A 108 2.90 -7.08 -5.09
C PRO A 108 2.96 -5.71 -4.42
N GLU A 109 2.81 -4.64 -5.18
CA GLU A 109 2.85 -3.27 -4.65
C GLU A 109 1.63 -2.93 -3.78
N LEU A 110 0.55 -3.70 -3.91
CA LEU A 110 -0.69 -3.55 -3.15
C LEU A 110 -0.91 -4.66 -2.10
N GLU A 111 0.13 -5.42 -1.76
CA GLU A 111 0.07 -6.33 -0.63
C GLU A 111 -0.07 -5.56 0.69
N GLU A 112 -0.98 -6.00 1.57
CA GLU A 112 -1.25 -5.35 2.86
C GLU A 112 -0.10 -5.54 3.84
N ASP A 113 0.59 -6.67 3.73
CA ASP A 113 1.75 -7.00 4.53
C ASP A 113 2.95 -7.21 3.58
N ALA A 114 3.85 -6.26 3.53
CA ALA A 114 4.96 -6.28 2.58
C ALA A 114 6.26 -5.78 3.20
N LEU A 115 7.34 -6.53 2.96
CA LEU A 115 8.72 -6.09 3.17
C LEU A 115 9.34 -5.93 1.78
N VAL A 116 9.82 -4.74 1.47
CA VAL A 116 10.43 -4.40 0.18
C VAL A 116 11.76 -3.73 0.44
N ALA A 117 12.79 -4.12 -0.29
CA ALA A 117 14.05 -3.39 -0.32
C ALA A 117 14.49 -3.17 -1.76
N LYS A 118 14.98 -1.97 -2.05
CA LYS A 118 15.45 -1.56 -3.37
C LYS A 118 16.74 -0.75 -3.22
N VAL A 119 17.62 -0.86 -4.21
CA VAL A 119 18.80 0.02 -4.30
C VAL A 119 18.37 1.34 -4.93
N ARG A 120 18.64 2.43 -4.24
CA ARG A 120 18.48 3.79 -4.76
C ARG A 120 19.70 4.63 -4.36
N GLU A 121 20.28 5.33 -5.32
CA GLU A 121 21.39 6.27 -5.09
C GLU A 121 22.54 5.65 -4.27
N GLY A 122 22.89 4.39 -4.55
CA GLY A 122 23.94 3.67 -3.82
C GLY A 122 23.60 3.29 -2.38
N ARG A 123 22.33 3.33 -2.00
CA ARG A 123 21.86 2.97 -0.66
C ARG A 123 20.75 1.90 -0.75
N LEU A 124 20.63 1.09 0.27
CA LEU A 124 19.55 0.13 0.40
C LEU A 124 18.38 0.80 1.12
N GLU A 125 17.31 1.05 0.39
CA GLU A 125 16.05 1.58 0.91
C GLU A 125 15.14 0.40 1.27
N ILE A 126 14.76 0.32 2.54
CA ILE A 126 13.91 -0.74 3.10
C ILE A 126 12.56 -0.12 3.46
N ARG A 127 11.49 -0.76 3.03
CA ARG A 127 10.12 -0.33 3.33
C ARG A 127 9.32 -1.50 3.87
N ARG A 128 8.62 -1.26 4.97
CA ARG A 128 7.72 -2.21 5.60
C ARG A 128 6.30 -1.65 5.59
N ARG A 129 5.35 -2.46 5.17
CA ARG A 129 3.91 -2.17 5.28
C ARG A 129 3.25 -3.23 6.12
N SER A 130 2.32 -2.83 7.00
CA SER A 130 1.51 -3.73 7.80
C SER A 130 0.16 -3.09 8.12
N LEU A 131 -0.88 -3.89 8.21
CA LEU A 131 -2.18 -3.45 8.75
C LEU A 131 -2.17 -3.34 10.28
N THR A 132 -1.19 -3.95 10.94
CA THR A 132 -0.97 -3.88 12.38
C THR A 132 0.12 -2.86 12.73
N ASP A 133 0.20 -2.41 13.97
CA ASP A 133 0.93 -1.20 14.34
C ASP A 133 2.46 -1.29 14.38
N ALA A 134 3.07 -2.40 14.51
CA ALA A 134 4.50 -2.44 14.79
C ALA A 134 5.32 -2.97 13.60
N ALA A 135 6.02 -2.07 12.92
CA ALA A 135 7.22 -2.48 12.20
C ALA A 135 8.35 -2.61 13.24
N GLY A 136 8.68 -3.84 13.60
CA GLY A 136 9.90 -4.14 14.35
C GLY A 136 11.16 -3.81 13.54
N PRO A 137 12.33 -3.89 14.15
CA PRO A 137 13.58 -3.76 13.42
C PRO A 137 13.70 -4.88 12.39
N VAL A 138 14.45 -4.64 11.32
CA VAL A 138 14.79 -5.64 10.31
C VAL A 138 16.27 -6.00 10.42
N ASN A 139 16.59 -7.24 10.13
CA ASN A 139 17.97 -7.69 10.02
C ASN A 139 18.41 -7.61 8.56
N VAL A 140 19.54 -7.02 8.32
CA VAL A 140 20.18 -6.92 6.99
C VAL A 140 21.47 -7.75 7.05
N THR A 141 21.48 -8.90 6.37
CA THR A 141 22.67 -9.71 6.19
C THR A 141 23.36 -9.30 4.89
N MET A 142 24.63 -8.95 5.01
CA MET A 142 25.48 -8.50 3.92
C MET A 142 26.10 -9.67 3.15
N PRO A 143 26.67 -9.44 1.94
CA PRO A 143 27.30 -10.50 1.15
C PRO A 143 28.47 -11.23 1.86
N ASN A 144 29.15 -10.57 2.78
CA ASN A 144 30.23 -11.14 3.60
C ASN A 144 29.73 -12.01 4.79
N GLY A 145 28.39 -12.09 4.99
CA GLY A 145 27.77 -12.83 6.07
C GLY A 145 27.49 -12.01 7.34
N ASP A 146 27.99 -10.79 7.44
CA ASP A 146 27.70 -9.92 8.58
C ASP A 146 26.23 -9.52 8.61
N THR A 147 25.64 -9.48 9.80
CA THR A 147 24.25 -9.09 9.99
C THR A 147 24.17 -7.82 10.83
N ARG A 148 23.41 -6.86 10.36
CA ARG A 148 23.13 -5.59 11.05
C ARG A 148 21.65 -5.43 11.26
N GLN A 149 21.25 -5.07 12.48
CA GLN A 149 19.88 -4.70 12.78
C GLN A 149 19.64 -3.25 12.37
N VAL A 150 18.55 -3.00 11.62
CA VAL A 150 18.15 -1.68 11.14
C VAL A 150 16.78 -1.34 11.72
N THR A 151 16.70 -0.24 12.47
CA THR A 151 15.42 0.27 12.99
C THR A 151 14.69 1.02 11.89
N LEU A 152 13.43 0.67 11.69
CA LEU A 152 12.57 1.37 10.76
C LEU A 152 11.90 2.56 11.43
N THR A 153 11.86 3.70 10.72
CA THR A 153 11.13 4.90 11.15
C THR A 153 9.75 4.90 10.52
N GLN A 154 8.72 5.13 11.34
CA GLN A 154 7.36 5.23 10.85
C GLN A 154 7.20 6.46 9.94
N THR A 155 6.77 6.23 8.69
CA THR A 155 6.54 7.29 7.69
C THR A 155 5.06 7.65 7.54
N ALA A 156 4.18 6.70 7.82
CA ALA A 156 2.73 6.86 7.88
C ALA A 156 2.11 5.70 8.67
N GLN A 157 0.80 5.74 8.92
CA GLN A 157 0.11 4.64 9.58
C GLN A 157 0.32 3.33 8.80
N GLY A 158 0.83 2.30 9.50
CA GLY A 158 1.12 0.99 8.90
C GLY A 158 2.27 0.99 7.90
N ARG A 159 3.10 2.04 7.85
CA ARG A 159 4.26 2.13 6.98
C ARG A 159 5.48 2.61 7.73
N ALA A 160 6.58 1.91 7.54
CA ALA A 160 7.87 2.29 8.07
C ALA A 160 8.96 2.12 7.01
N ALA A 161 10.00 2.91 7.10
CA ALA A 161 11.12 2.86 6.17
C ALA A 161 12.45 3.09 6.89
N ALA A 162 13.50 2.59 6.30
CA ALA A 162 14.86 2.91 6.66
C ALA A 162 15.74 2.93 5.41
N THR A 163 16.88 3.57 5.54
CA THR A 163 17.91 3.56 4.49
C THR A 163 19.23 3.21 5.15
N THR A 164 19.94 2.22 4.60
CA THR A 164 21.27 1.83 5.08
C THR A 164 22.30 1.91 3.94
N ALA A 165 23.56 2.06 4.30
CA ALA A 165 24.65 2.08 3.32
C ALA A 165 24.82 0.69 2.69
N ILE A 166 25.24 0.67 1.43
CA ILE A 166 25.71 -0.51 0.73
C ILE A 166 27.24 -0.49 0.82
N GLU A 167 27.83 -1.55 1.38
CA GLU A 167 29.27 -1.63 1.62
C GLU A 167 30.00 -2.42 0.53
N SER A 168 29.31 -3.36 -0.12
CA SER A 168 29.89 -4.20 -1.16
C SER A 168 28.81 -4.66 -2.16
N ALA A 169 29.25 -5.00 -3.36
CA ALA A 169 28.39 -5.67 -4.34
C ALA A 169 28.12 -7.11 -3.88
N GLY A 170 26.95 -7.63 -4.23
CA GLY A 170 26.53 -8.99 -3.88
C GLY A 170 25.06 -9.08 -3.51
N VAL A 171 24.67 -10.14 -2.84
CA VAL A 171 23.28 -10.37 -2.43
C VAL A 171 23.11 -10.00 -0.96
N TYR A 172 22.21 -9.08 -0.71
CA TYR A 172 21.76 -8.69 0.62
C TYR A 172 20.49 -9.44 0.96
N ARG A 173 20.39 -9.98 2.18
CA ARG A 173 19.17 -10.56 2.72
C ARG A 173 18.59 -9.59 3.74
N VAL A 174 17.35 -9.19 3.52
CA VAL A 174 16.59 -8.34 4.45
C VAL A 174 15.45 -9.16 5.01
N GLU A 175 15.36 -9.25 6.34
CA GLU A 175 14.34 -10.06 6.99
C GLU A 175 13.78 -9.40 8.24
N ASP A 176 12.51 -9.63 8.49
CA ASP A 176 11.83 -9.39 9.76
C ASP A 176 11.37 -10.73 10.38
N ASP A 177 10.54 -10.70 11.40
CA ASP A 177 10.01 -11.88 12.10
C ASP A 177 9.11 -12.78 11.21
N ARG A 178 8.68 -12.29 10.06
CA ARG A 178 7.70 -12.96 9.19
C ARG A 178 8.15 -13.15 7.75
N ARG A 179 9.06 -12.33 7.28
CA ARG A 179 9.42 -12.27 5.86
C ARG A 179 10.93 -12.11 5.68
N ALA A 180 11.42 -12.71 4.61
CA ALA A 180 12.78 -12.51 4.13
C ALA A 180 12.76 -12.23 2.64
N ILE A 181 13.55 -11.28 2.20
CA ILE A 181 13.73 -10.93 0.78
C ILE A 181 15.22 -10.83 0.46
N LEU A 182 15.55 -11.07 -0.80
CA LEU A 182 16.90 -10.95 -1.32
C LEU A 182 16.97 -9.76 -2.28
N VAL A 183 18.03 -8.99 -2.18
CA VAL A 183 18.32 -7.84 -3.03
C VAL A 183 19.71 -7.99 -3.61
N ALA A 184 19.80 -8.09 -4.93
CA ALA A 184 21.08 -8.07 -5.63
C ALA A 184 21.56 -6.62 -5.77
N VAL A 185 22.81 -6.39 -5.41
CA VAL A 185 23.50 -5.10 -5.50
C VAL A 185 24.75 -5.28 -6.36
N GLY A 186 24.87 -4.50 -7.40
CA GLY A 186 26.03 -4.54 -8.30
C GLY A 186 25.69 -3.93 -9.65
N THR A 187 26.73 -3.63 -10.41
CA THR A 187 26.60 -3.33 -11.84
C THR A 187 26.55 -4.66 -12.59
N VAL A 188 25.51 -4.86 -13.37
CA VAL A 188 25.52 -5.93 -14.38
C VAL A 188 26.39 -5.43 -15.53
N GLU A 189 27.68 -5.37 -15.33
CA GLU A 189 28.64 -5.26 -16.42
C GLU A 189 28.85 -6.67 -16.96
N GLY A 190 27.95 -7.12 -17.82
CA GLY A 190 28.24 -8.24 -18.67
C GLY A 190 29.30 -7.82 -19.69
N PRO A 191 30.31 -8.67 -20.00
CA PRO A 191 31.31 -8.37 -21.05
C PRO A 191 30.66 -8.06 -22.43
N GLU A 192 29.41 -8.44 -22.64
CA GLU A 192 28.62 -8.19 -23.84
C GLU A 192 28.10 -6.74 -23.96
N MET A 193 28.10 -5.96 -22.85
CA MET A 193 27.65 -4.57 -22.86
C MET A 193 28.78 -3.55 -23.00
N ALA A 194 30.03 -4.01 -22.98
CA ALA A 194 31.20 -3.14 -23.09
C ALA A 194 31.48 -2.63 -24.51
N ASP A 195 30.80 -3.17 -25.52
CA ASP A 195 31.12 -2.90 -26.94
C ASP A 195 29.92 -2.38 -27.76
N VAL A 196 29.09 -1.51 -27.18
CA VAL A 196 28.12 -0.71 -27.97
C VAL A 196 28.76 0.64 -28.29
N ARG A 197 29.89 0.64 -28.98
CA ARG A 197 30.38 1.82 -29.69
C ARG A 197 29.81 1.80 -31.10
N THR A 198 28.78 2.61 -31.33
CA THR A 198 28.41 3.01 -32.68
C THR A 198 29.58 3.80 -33.26
N THR A 199 30.35 3.18 -34.11
CA THR A 199 31.23 3.90 -35.04
C THR A 199 30.33 4.60 -36.06
N ALA A 200 30.35 5.94 -36.05
CA ALA A 200 29.82 6.79 -37.11
C ALA A 200 30.80 6.81 -38.30
#